data_18c2ef2ab0f5172f58aa6bcd69479919
#
_entry.id   18c2ef2ab0f5172f58aa6bcd69479919
#
_cell.length_a   1.000
_cell.length_b   1.000
_cell.length_c   1.000
_cell.angle_alpha   90.00
_cell.angle_beta   90.00
_cell.angle_gamma   90.00
#
_symmetry.space_group_name_H-M   'P 1'
#
loop_
_entity.id
_entity.type
_entity.pdbx_description
1 polymer ?
#
loop_
_entity_poly.entity_id
_entity_poly.type
_entity_poly.pdbx_seq_one_letter_code
_entity_poly.pdbx_strand_id
1 'polypeptide(L)'
;MLKKEFEFPKVFTKLENGDFGKYKNVKYFGIDSSTDEAVRNQVEVLYYNSSSDFAIKLKTKQNDEVIISRGNTENNFGDIFKSITQNSDKYKGSKRFNENDKLKIPNIKFNLKEEITEVENKPFTFSNGKEYCIEKALQTIQFELDEKGGKIKSEAGMSLKATAIMPTEKPRDFLVDDTFTIFLKEEGRDLPYFAAQISDISQVQEDVKEN
;
A
#
# COMPACT_ATOMS: atom_id res chain seq x y z
N MET A 1 -10.07 12.80 14.08
CA MET A 1 -9.25 12.81 12.85
C MET A 1 -8.06 11.90 13.09
N LEU A 2 -7.92 10.81 12.37
CA LEU A 2 -6.72 9.97 12.40
C LEU A 2 -5.70 10.62 11.46
N LYS A 3 -4.56 11.05 12.00
CA LYS A 3 -3.42 11.52 11.22
C LYS A 3 -2.24 10.63 11.53
N LYS A 4 -1.80 9.86 10.55
CA LYS A 4 -0.56 9.09 10.62
C LYS A 4 0.35 9.50 9.47
N GLU A 5 1.61 9.65 9.77
CA GLU A 5 2.67 9.93 8.81
C GLU A 5 3.72 8.83 8.99
N PHE A 6 4.22 8.29 7.90
CA PHE A 6 5.25 7.26 7.91
C PHE A 6 6.30 7.52 6.84
N GLU A 7 7.51 7.10 7.08
CA GLU A 7 8.63 7.17 6.13
C GLU A 7 9.18 5.77 5.86
N PHE A 8 9.63 5.57 4.64
CA PHE A 8 10.41 4.38 4.36
C PHE A 8 11.84 4.50 4.93
N PRO A 9 12.43 3.41 5.42
CA PRO A 9 13.82 3.43 5.90
C PRO A 9 14.82 3.92 4.86
N LYS A 10 14.55 3.63 3.59
CA LYS A 10 15.29 4.13 2.42
C LYS A 10 14.30 4.61 1.38
N VAL A 11 14.63 5.70 0.69
CA VAL A 11 13.84 6.24 -0.41
C VAL A 11 13.84 5.25 -1.57
N PHE A 12 12.69 4.93 -2.10
CA PHE A 12 12.56 4.11 -3.31
C PHE A 12 13.03 4.88 -4.55
N THR A 13 13.34 4.18 -5.61
CA THR A 13 13.69 4.79 -6.90
C THR A 13 12.44 5.38 -7.56
N LYS A 14 12.54 6.62 -8.06
CA LYS A 14 11.53 7.14 -8.99
C LYS A 14 11.70 6.43 -10.32
N LEU A 15 10.61 5.88 -10.82
CA LEU A 15 10.59 5.16 -12.08
C LEU A 15 10.03 6.03 -13.21
N GLU A 16 10.24 5.58 -14.44
CA GLU A 16 9.61 6.20 -15.60
C GLU A 16 8.08 6.09 -15.52
N ASN A 17 7.40 7.15 -16.02
CA ASN A 17 5.95 7.13 -16.13
C ASN A 17 5.51 5.96 -17.01
N GLY A 18 4.32 5.45 -16.73
CA GLY A 18 3.79 4.30 -17.45
C GLY A 18 2.27 4.29 -17.49
N ASP A 19 1.73 3.12 -17.79
CA ASP A 19 0.29 2.89 -17.88
C ASP A 19 -0.25 2.31 -16.59
N PHE A 20 -1.51 2.63 -16.25
CA PHE A 20 -2.30 2.00 -15.20
C PHE A 20 -3.68 1.69 -15.80
N GLY A 21 -3.95 0.44 -16.11
CA GLY A 21 -5.13 0.06 -16.88
C GLY A 21 -5.27 0.90 -18.17
N LYS A 22 -6.34 1.66 -18.29
CA LYS A 22 -6.59 2.58 -19.42
C LYS A 22 -5.87 3.93 -19.32
N TYR A 23 -5.32 4.26 -18.17
CA TYR A 23 -4.71 5.55 -17.92
C TYR A 23 -3.24 5.58 -18.36
N LYS A 24 -2.80 6.72 -18.90
CA LYS A 24 -1.45 6.98 -19.41
C LYS A 24 -0.74 8.03 -18.58
N ASN A 25 0.59 8.04 -18.66
CA ASN A 25 1.45 9.03 -18.00
C ASN A 25 1.41 8.97 -16.47
N VAL A 26 1.12 7.82 -15.90
CA VAL A 26 1.08 7.61 -14.45
C VAL A 26 2.50 7.63 -13.89
N LYS A 27 2.73 8.40 -12.82
CA LYS A 27 4.01 8.48 -12.10
C LYS A 27 4.17 7.27 -11.20
N TYR A 28 5.36 6.69 -11.19
CA TYR A 28 5.68 5.48 -10.44
C TYR A 28 6.94 5.63 -9.59
N PHE A 29 6.99 4.86 -8.53
CA PHE A 29 8.21 4.59 -7.78
C PHE A 29 8.35 3.09 -7.53
N GLY A 30 9.53 2.65 -7.10
CA GLY A 30 9.73 1.24 -6.80
C GLY A 30 11.18 0.80 -6.82
N ILE A 31 11.42 -0.37 -7.38
CA ILE A 31 12.72 -1.04 -7.44
C ILE A 31 12.98 -1.53 -8.86
N ASP A 32 14.11 -1.15 -9.41
CA ASP A 32 14.63 -1.61 -10.69
C ASP A 32 16.05 -2.22 -10.54
N SER A 33 16.71 -2.48 -11.64
CA SER A 33 18.07 -3.05 -11.65
C SER A 33 19.14 -2.13 -11.05
N SER A 34 18.89 -0.81 -10.99
CA SER A 34 19.82 0.18 -10.44
C SER A 34 19.66 0.41 -8.93
N THR A 35 18.59 -0.14 -8.34
CA THR A 35 18.20 0.12 -6.94
C THR A 35 19.11 -0.63 -5.96
N ASP A 36 19.57 0.06 -4.92
CA ASP A 36 20.43 -0.50 -3.87
C ASP A 36 19.76 -1.66 -3.10
N GLU A 37 20.56 -2.59 -2.62
CA GLU A 37 20.11 -3.72 -1.77
C GLU A 37 19.38 -3.24 -0.50
N ALA A 38 19.81 -2.12 0.08
CA ALA A 38 19.17 -1.57 1.28
C ALA A 38 17.70 -1.17 1.05
N VAL A 39 17.34 -0.75 -0.16
CA VAL A 39 15.95 -0.46 -0.56
C VAL A 39 15.16 -1.75 -0.73
N ARG A 40 15.79 -2.80 -1.28
CA ARG A 40 15.16 -4.13 -1.44
C ARG A 40 14.80 -4.77 -0.11
N ASN A 41 15.67 -4.62 0.90
CA ASN A 41 15.51 -5.21 2.23
C ASN A 41 14.34 -4.64 3.05
N GLN A 42 13.72 -3.53 2.61
CA GLN A 42 12.51 -2.98 3.22
C GLN A 42 11.21 -3.56 2.64
N VAL A 43 11.32 -4.41 1.60
CA VAL A 43 10.19 -5.10 0.97
C VAL A 43 10.18 -6.56 1.40
N GLU A 44 9.04 -7.00 1.93
CA GLU A 44 8.78 -8.41 2.22
C GLU A 44 7.69 -8.93 1.29
N VAL A 45 7.93 -10.07 0.65
CA VAL A 45 6.95 -10.73 -0.21
C VAL A 45 6.05 -11.59 0.67
N LEU A 46 4.78 -11.26 0.74
CA LEU A 46 3.78 -12.07 1.44
C LEU A 46 3.42 -13.29 0.61
N TYR A 47 3.09 -13.10 -0.65
CA TYR A 47 2.97 -14.16 -1.66
C TYR A 47 3.17 -13.60 -3.07
N TYR A 48 3.46 -14.47 -4.03
CA TYR A 48 3.59 -14.15 -5.44
C TYR A 48 3.13 -15.33 -6.30
N ASN A 49 2.04 -15.16 -7.02
CA ASN A 49 1.52 -16.12 -8.01
C ASN A 49 1.88 -15.68 -9.43
N SER A 50 1.78 -14.38 -9.70
CA SER A 50 2.13 -13.75 -10.99
C SER A 50 2.38 -12.25 -10.80
N SER A 51 2.78 -11.55 -11.87
CA SER A 51 2.93 -10.09 -11.87
C SER A 51 1.63 -9.31 -11.61
N SER A 52 0.48 -9.98 -11.72
CA SER A 52 -0.86 -9.41 -11.47
C SER A 52 -1.59 -10.04 -10.28
N ASP A 53 -0.95 -10.98 -9.56
CA ASP A 53 -1.53 -11.63 -8.38
C ASP A 53 -0.44 -11.86 -7.32
N PHE A 54 -0.35 -10.94 -6.39
CA PHE A 54 0.66 -10.93 -5.33
C PHE A 54 0.24 -10.04 -4.15
N ALA A 55 0.93 -10.20 -3.04
CA ALA A 55 0.95 -9.21 -1.96
C ALA A 55 2.38 -9.00 -1.44
N ILE A 56 2.68 -7.75 -1.15
CA ILE A 56 3.95 -7.31 -0.55
C ILE A 56 3.68 -6.46 0.68
N LYS A 57 4.67 -6.42 1.55
CA LYS A 57 4.70 -5.54 2.71
C LYS A 57 5.92 -4.62 2.63
N LEU A 58 5.69 -3.33 2.73
CA LEU A 58 6.72 -2.30 2.81
C LEU A 58 6.89 -1.90 4.28
N LYS A 59 8.11 -2.01 4.78
CA LYS A 59 8.47 -1.60 6.14
C LYS A 59 8.58 -0.08 6.21
N THR A 60 8.16 0.50 7.32
CA THR A 60 8.35 1.92 7.60
C THR A 60 9.33 2.14 8.77
N LYS A 61 9.75 3.38 9.00
CA LYS A 61 10.57 3.75 10.17
C LYS A 61 9.76 3.71 11.46
N GLN A 62 8.43 3.90 11.40
CA GLN A 62 7.52 4.08 12.51
C GLN A 62 6.69 2.83 12.74
N ASN A 63 7.11 1.70 12.87
CA ASN A 63 6.35 0.47 13.19
C ASN A 63 4.99 0.30 12.46
N ASP A 64 4.74 1.05 11.39
CA ASP A 64 3.62 0.84 10.49
C ASP A 64 4.05 -0.05 9.32
N GLU A 65 3.16 -0.88 8.85
CA GLU A 65 3.35 -1.74 7.68
C GLU A 65 2.40 -1.26 6.57
N VAL A 66 2.94 -1.02 5.39
CA VAL A 66 2.15 -0.75 4.18
C VAL A 66 2.04 -2.05 3.41
N ILE A 67 0.85 -2.62 3.33
CA ILE A 67 0.59 -3.85 2.58
C ILE A 67 -0.09 -3.47 1.27
N ILE A 68 0.48 -3.92 0.16
CA ILE A 68 -0.07 -3.71 -1.19
C ILE A 68 -0.39 -5.08 -1.77
N SER A 69 -1.61 -5.24 -2.26
CA SER A 69 -2.08 -6.48 -2.87
C SER A 69 -2.78 -6.21 -4.19
N ARG A 70 -2.53 -7.08 -5.16
CA ARG A 70 -3.17 -7.10 -6.47
C ARG A 70 -3.72 -8.50 -6.77
N GLY A 71 -4.77 -8.58 -7.61
CA GLY A 71 -5.40 -9.85 -7.98
C GLY A 71 -6.51 -10.29 -7.02
N ASN A 72 -6.95 -9.40 -6.10
CA ASN A 72 -8.02 -9.71 -5.16
C ASN A 72 -9.36 -9.81 -5.90
N THR A 73 -10.15 -10.81 -5.54
CA THR A 73 -11.49 -11.06 -6.10
C THR A 73 -12.61 -10.92 -5.06
N GLU A 74 -12.25 -10.71 -3.80
CA GLU A 74 -13.16 -10.57 -2.68
C GLU A 74 -13.87 -9.20 -2.70
N ASN A 75 -15.08 -9.15 -2.14
CA ASN A 75 -15.96 -7.98 -2.21
C ASN A 75 -15.79 -6.99 -1.05
N ASN A 76 -15.02 -7.32 -0.03
CA ASN A 76 -14.79 -6.44 1.11
C ASN A 76 -13.36 -6.53 1.64
N PHE A 77 -12.91 -5.48 2.31
CA PHE A 77 -11.54 -5.37 2.81
C PHE A 77 -11.17 -6.44 3.85
N GLY A 78 -12.11 -6.87 4.67
CA GLY A 78 -11.87 -7.90 5.67
C GLY A 78 -11.54 -9.25 5.04
N ASP A 79 -12.30 -9.65 4.01
CA ASP A 79 -12.06 -10.89 3.28
C ASP A 79 -10.79 -10.81 2.43
N ILE A 80 -10.50 -9.66 1.79
CA ILE A 80 -9.23 -9.44 1.08
C ILE A 80 -8.06 -9.63 2.04
N PHE A 81 -8.09 -8.98 3.21
CA PHE A 81 -7.00 -9.07 4.18
C PHE A 81 -6.82 -10.49 4.72
N LYS A 82 -7.91 -11.20 4.98
CA LYS A 82 -7.90 -12.61 5.39
C LYS A 82 -7.29 -13.51 4.30
N SER A 83 -7.66 -13.29 3.03
CA SER A 83 -7.11 -14.00 1.87
C SER A 83 -5.59 -13.77 1.75
N ILE A 84 -5.12 -12.52 1.89
CA ILE A 84 -3.70 -12.18 1.90
C ILE A 84 -2.97 -12.96 2.98
N THR A 85 -3.49 -13.00 4.20
CA THR A 85 -2.89 -13.72 5.34
C THR A 85 -2.79 -15.22 5.05
N GLN A 86 -3.89 -15.83 4.59
CA GLN A 86 -3.93 -17.25 4.25
C GLN A 86 -2.96 -17.62 3.10
N ASN A 87 -2.86 -16.78 2.08
CA ASN A 87 -1.94 -16.99 0.97
C ASN A 87 -0.49 -16.82 1.43
N SER A 88 -0.21 -15.85 2.30
CA SER A 88 1.12 -15.66 2.91
C SER A 88 1.57 -16.86 3.74
N ASP A 89 0.65 -17.50 4.50
CA ASP A 89 0.95 -18.69 5.30
C ASP A 89 1.23 -19.92 4.43
N LYS A 90 0.55 -20.03 3.31
CA LYS A 90 0.70 -21.13 2.35
C LYS A 90 1.87 -20.95 1.39
N TYR A 91 2.36 -19.73 1.22
CA TYR A 91 3.41 -19.40 0.26
C TYR A 91 4.72 -20.10 0.58
N LYS A 92 5.26 -20.84 -0.38
CA LYS A 92 6.51 -21.61 -0.23
C LYS A 92 7.71 -20.97 -0.93
N GLY A 93 7.48 -19.89 -1.71
CA GLY A 93 8.57 -19.12 -2.33
C GLY A 93 9.31 -18.23 -1.34
N SER A 94 10.34 -17.57 -1.82
CA SER A 94 11.11 -16.62 -1.02
C SER A 94 10.26 -15.43 -0.58
N LYS A 95 10.20 -15.19 0.72
CA LYS A 95 9.63 -13.95 1.30
C LYS A 95 10.60 -12.76 1.20
N ARG A 96 11.86 -13.00 0.87
CA ARG A 96 12.83 -11.96 0.59
C ARG A 96 12.60 -11.41 -0.81
N PHE A 97 12.73 -10.10 -0.97
CA PHE A 97 12.77 -9.44 -2.26
C PHE A 97 14.18 -9.61 -2.85
N ASN A 98 14.29 -10.37 -3.93
CA ASN A 98 15.57 -10.80 -4.49
C ASN A 98 16.22 -9.73 -5.37
N GLU A 99 17.49 -9.91 -5.71
CA GLU A 99 18.30 -8.95 -6.49
C GLU A 99 17.68 -8.61 -7.85
N ASN A 100 17.11 -9.60 -8.53
CA ASN A 100 16.52 -9.44 -9.87
C ASN A 100 15.02 -9.15 -9.85
N ASP A 101 14.39 -9.08 -8.68
CA ASP A 101 12.98 -8.71 -8.56
C ASP A 101 12.79 -7.21 -8.85
N LYS A 102 11.67 -6.88 -9.49
CA LYS A 102 11.27 -5.51 -9.79
C LYS A 102 9.97 -5.16 -9.09
N LEU A 103 9.85 -3.91 -8.68
CA LEU A 103 8.66 -3.38 -8.04
C LEU A 103 8.26 -2.06 -8.69
N LYS A 104 6.99 -1.93 -9.06
CA LYS A 104 6.43 -0.72 -9.64
C LYS A 104 5.12 -0.38 -8.96
N ILE A 105 5.09 0.74 -8.22
CA ILE A 105 3.93 1.22 -7.46
C ILE A 105 3.59 2.63 -7.94
N PRO A 106 2.32 2.96 -8.27
CA PRO A 106 1.95 4.31 -8.63
C PRO A 106 2.03 5.25 -7.43
N ASN A 107 2.43 6.51 -7.66
CA ASN A 107 2.28 7.55 -6.66
C ASN A 107 0.79 7.77 -6.40
N ILE A 108 0.41 7.98 -5.13
CA ILE A 108 -0.98 8.16 -4.72
C ILE A 108 -1.08 9.40 -3.85
N LYS A 109 -2.07 10.23 -4.14
CA LYS A 109 -2.42 11.36 -3.30
C LYS A 109 -3.90 11.66 -3.43
N PHE A 110 -4.64 11.51 -2.35
CA PHE A 110 -6.04 11.88 -2.33
C PHE A 110 -6.44 12.57 -1.03
N ASN A 111 -7.49 13.36 -1.14
CA ASN A 111 -8.14 14.04 -0.03
C ASN A 111 -9.65 13.84 -0.23
N LEU A 112 -10.19 12.81 0.39
CA LEU A 112 -11.61 12.46 0.30
C LEU A 112 -12.35 13.07 1.48
N LYS A 113 -13.50 13.64 1.20
CA LYS A 113 -14.46 14.11 2.18
C LYS A 113 -15.78 13.44 1.87
N GLU A 114 -16.22 12.58 2.76
CA GLU A 114 -17.43 11.80 2.60
C GLU A 114 -18.43 12.10 3.72
N GLU A 115 -19.69 12.25 3.37
CA GLU A 115 -20.81 12.38 4.32
C GLU A 115 -21.38 10.99 4.59
N ILE A 116 -21.42 10.60 5.88
CA ILE A 116 -21.93 9.29 6.29
C ILE A 116 -23.42 9.45 6.61
N THR A 117 -24.22 9.53 5.56
CA THR A 117 -25.66 9.81 5.68
C THR A 117 -26.44 8.70 6.37
N GLU A 118 -25.90 7.47 6.42
CA GLU A 118 -26.56 6.34 7.07
C GLU A 118 -26.78 6.52 8.57
N VAL A 119 -25.97 7.37 9.24
CA VAL A 119 -26.10 7.64 10.67
C VAL A 119 -26.72 8.99 10.98
N GLU A 120 -26.92 9.84 9.96
CA GLU A 120 -27.52 11.15 10.12
C GLU A 120 -29.01 11.06 10.37
N ASN A 121 -29.52 11.98 11.23
CA ASN A 121 -30.94 12.10 11.57
C ASN A 121 -31.60 10.82 12.13
N LYS A 122 -30.81 9.84 12.58
CA LYS A 122 -31.32 8.66 13.28
C LYS A 122 -31.21 8.84 14.78
N PRO A 123 -32.34 8.81 15.54
CA PRO A 123 -32.30 8.92 16.97
C PRO A 123 -31.66 7.67 17.59
N PHE A 124 -30.87 7.87 18.63
CA PHE A 124 -30.31 6.80 19.46
C PHE A 124 -30.28 7.23 20.93
N THR A 125 -30.39 6.26 21.83
CA THR A 125 -30.47 6.50 23.27
C THR A 125 -29.16 6.07 23.95
N PHE A 126 -28.56 6.97 24.70
CA PHE A 126 -27.42 6.63 25.57
C PHE A 126 -27.88 5.90 26.84
N SER A 127 -26.93 5.27 27.53
CA SER A 127 -27.14 4.58 28.81
C SER A 127 -27.75 5.45 29.93
N ASN A 128 -27.70 6.78 29.79
CA ASN A 128 -28.30 7.75 30.68
C ASN A 128 -29.80 8.03 30.39
N GLY A 129 -30.40 7.31 29.41
CA GLY A 129 -31.79 7.45 28.99
C GLY A 129 -32.13 8.67 28.14
N LYS A 130 -31.13 9.46 27.73
CA LYS A 130 -31.34 10.63 26.85
C LYS A 130 -31.26 10.22 25.38
N GLU A 131 -32.17 10.76 24.58
CA GLU A 131 -32.13 10.64 23.12
C GLU A 131 -31.21 11.70 22.51
N TYR A 132 -30.50 11.27 21.47
CA TYR A 132 -29.59 12.08 20.67
C TYR A 132 -29.81 11.78 19.20
N CYS A 133 -29.41 12.73 18.36
CA CYS A 133 -29.42 12.60 16.91
C CYS A 133 -28.12 13.17 16.36
N ILE A 134 -27.52 12.50 15.42
CA ILE A 134 -26.34 13.01 14.69
C ILE A 134 -26.88 13.89 13.55
N GLU A 135 -26.70 15.19 13.64
CA GLU A 135 -27.13 16.12 12.58
C GLU A 135 -26.27 15.96 11.32
N LYS A 136 -24.94 15.77 11.49
CA LYS A 136 -24.00 15.62 10.38
C LYS A 136 -22.84 14.72 10.78
N ALA A 137 -22.54 13.75 9.93
CA ALA A 137 -21.36 12.88 10.07
C ALA A 137 -20.45 13.03 8.86
N LEU A 138 -19.23 13.48 9.08
CA LEU A 138 -18.24 13.73 8.05
C LEU A 138 -16.99 12.88 8.31
N GLN A 139 -16.53 12.19 7.28
CA GLN A 139 -15.23 11.56 7.26
C GLN A 139 -14.33 12.29 6.28
N THR A 140 -13.15 12.71 6.74
CA THR A 140 -12.10 13.25 5.87
C THR A 140 -10.92 12.29 5.92
N ILE A 141 -10.49 11.80 4.76
CA ILE A 141 -9.37 10.90 4.60
C ILE A 141 -8.36 11.59 3.69
N GLN A 142 -7.17 11.86 4.22
CA GLN A 142 -6.02 12.31 3.44
C GLN A 142 -5.00 11.18 3.43
N PHE A 143 -4.56 10.79 2.24
CA PHE A 143 -3.55 9.77 2.07
C PHE A 143 -2.59 10.17 0.96
N GLU A 144 -1.30 10.00 1.22
CA GLU A 144 -0.23 10.23 0.24
C GLU A 144 0.76 9.08 0.35
N LEU A 145 1.15 8.51 -0.79
CA LEU A 145 2.16 7.46 -0.89
C LEU A 145 3.06 7.77 -2.08
N ASP A 146 4.32 8.02 -1.82
CA ASP A 146 5.35 8.27 -2.82
C ASP A 146 6.63 7.48 -2.50
N GLU A 147 7.71 7.75 -3.21
CA GLU A 147 9.00 7.08 -3.02
C GLU A 147 9.61 7.24 -1.62
N LYS A 148 9.16 8.23 -0.85
CA LYS A 148 9.68 8.55 0.50
C LYS A 148 8.85 7.94 1.63
N GLY A 149 7.63 7.56 1.34
CA GLY A 149 6.60 7.19 2.29
C GLY A 149 5.47 8.21 2.33
N GLY A 150 4.75 8.31 3.46
CA GLY A 150 3.78 9.37 3.75
C GLY A 150 4.48 10.50 4.52
N LYS A 151 4.70 11.57 3.88
CA LYS A 151 5.36 12.85 4.19
C LYS A 151 6.03 13.06 5.57
N ILE A 152 7.37 13.10 5.63
CA ILE A 152 8.26 14.08 6.30
C ILE A 152 9.74 13.78 5.93
N LYS A 153 10.58 14.83 5.95
CA LYS A 153 12.00 14.80 5.56
C LYS A 153 12.90 14.34 6.71
N SER A 154 13.87 13.47 6.44
CA SER A 154 15.24 13.52 7.00
C SER A 154 16.16 12.44 6.42
N GLU A 155 17.45 12.77 6.23
CA GLU A 155 18.48 11.90 5.65
C GLU A 155 19.36 11.29 6.75
N ALA A 156 19.73 10.01 6.62
CA ALA A 156 21.05 9.45 6.93
C ALA A 156 21.12 7.93 6.66
N GLY A 157 22.13 7.46 6.01
CA GLY A 157 22.30 6.06 5.62
C GLY A 157 23.60 5.42 6.10
N MET A 158 23.57 4.13 6.38
CA MET A 158 24.74 3.22 6.39
C MET A 158 24.38 1.88 5.77
N SER A 159 25.27 1.37 4.92
CA SER A 159 25.11 0.12 4.16
C SER A 159 26.08 -0.94 4.70
N LEU A 160 25.59 -2.16 4.93
CA LEU A 160 26.39 -3.35 5.21
C LEU A 160 26.09 -4.42 4.14
N LYS A 161 27.13 -4.87 3.46
CA LYS A 161 27.08 -5.96 2.47
C LYS A 161 27.29 -7.31 3.16
N ALA A 162 26.37 -8.25 2.91
CA ALA A 162 26.60 -9.66 3.17
C ALA A 162 26.46 -10.43 1.86
N THR A 163 27.52 -11.11 1.46
CA THR A 163 27.57 -11.98 0.27
C THR A 163 27.25 -13.41 0.67
N ALA A 164 26.10 -13.91 0.23
CA ALA A 164 25.79 -15.34 0.20
C ALA A 164 25.28 -15.69 -1.20
N ILE A 165 25.93 -16.62 -1.88
CA ILE A 165 25.49 -17.18 -3.16
C ILE A 165 24.25 -18.04 -2.86
N MET A 166 23.07 -17.57 -3.26
CA MET A 166 21.84 -18.35 -3.25
C MET A 166 21.48 -18.82 -4.64
N PRO A 167 20.75 -19.95 -4.78
CA PRO A 167 20.23 -20.38 -6.07
C PRO A 167 19.47 -19.24 -6.75
N THR A 168 19.71 -19.02 -8.03
CA THR A 168 19.03 -18.00 -8.83
C THR A 168 17.55 -18.39 -8.98
N GLU A 169 16.69 -17.89 -8.10
CA GLU A 169 15.24 -17.92 -8.31
C GLU A 169 14.89 -17.07 -9.55
N LYS A 170 13.83 -17.49 -10.26
CA LYS A 170 13.36 -16.70 -11.41
C LYS A 170 12.98 -15.30 -10.94
N PRO A 171 13.38 -14.24 -11.67
CA PRO A 171 12.97 -12.87 -11.36
C PRO A 171 11.45 -12.75 -11.26
N ARG A 172 10.99 -11.98 -10.29
CA ARG A 172 9.58 -11.66 -10.09
C ARG A 172 9.34 -10.19 -10.38
N ASP A 173 8.28 -9.91 -11.13
CA ASP A 173 7.84 -8.56 -11.44
C ASP A 173 6.56 -8.24 -10.64
N PHE A 174 6.66 -7.35 -9.67
CA PHE A 174 5.54 -6.89 -8.85
C PHE A 174 4.99 -5.60 -9.47
N LEU A 175 4.02 -5.73 -10.36
CA LEU A 175 3.50 -4.62 -11.16
C LEU A 175 2.14 -4.16 -10.61
N VAL A 176 2.10 -2.96 -10.02
CA VAL A 176 0.86 -2.30 -9.58
C VAL A 176 0.42 -1.35 -10.69
N ASP A 177 -0.05 -1.91 -11.80
CA ASP A 177 -0.44 -1.18 -13.02
C ASP A 177 -1.93 -1.36 -13.38
N ASP A 178 -2.73 -1.84 -12.44
CA ASP A 178 -4.19 -1.97 -12.49
C ASP A 178 -4.73 -1.98 -11.05
N THR A 179 -6.03 -2.19 -10.90
CA THR A 179 -6.73 -2.22 -9.60
C THR A 179 -5.95 -2.99 -8.52
N PHE A 180 -5.75 -2.35 -7.40
CA PHE A 180 -5.03 -2.91 -6.26
C PHE A 180 -5.60 -2.40 -4.93
N THR A 181 -5.23 -3.06 -3.84
CA THR A 181 -5.65 -2.70 -2.49
C THR A 181 -4.44 -2.36 -1.63
N ILE A 182 -4.58 -1.30 -0.82
CA ILE A 182 -3.60 -0.87 0.18
C ILE A 182 -4.20 -1.09 1.56
N PHE A 183 -3.40 -1.64 2.47
CA PHE A 183 -3.69 -1.67 3.89
C PHE A 183 -2.57 -0.99 4.68
N LEU A 184 -2.94 -0.26 5.73
CA LEU A 184 -2.00 0.20 6.74
C LEU A 184 -2.28 -0.54 8.05
N LYS A 185 -1.23 -1.12 8.63
CA LYS A 185 -1.30 -1.92 9.84
C LYS A 185 -0.14 -1.55 10.78
N GLU A 186 -0.41 -1.44 12.07
CA GLU A 186 0.69 -1.37 13.04
C GLU A 186 1.36 -2.73 13.18
N GLU A 187 2.69 -2.74 13.27
CA GLU A 187 3.45 -3.97 13.54
C GLU A 187 2.94 -4.65 14.81
N GLY A 188 2.75 -5.96 14.76
CA GLY A 188 2.24 -6.74 15.89
C GLY A 188 0.71 -6.66 16.11
N ARG A 189 -0.03 -5.89 15.32
CA ARG A 189 -1.50 -5.91 15.34
C ARG A 189 -2.06 -6.90 14.33
N ASP A 190 -3.20 -7.50 14.65
CA ASP A 190 -3.83 -8.48 13.77
C ASP A 190 -4.59 -7.85 12.60
N LEU A 191 -5.14 -6.65 12.80
CA LEU A 191 -6.01 -5.99 11.83
C LEU A 191 -5.41 -4.67 11.36
N PRO A 192 -5.61 -4.32 10.07
CA PRO A 192 -5.29 -3.00 9.55
C PRO A 192 -6.24 -1.94 10.12
N TYR A 193 -5.71 -0.73 10.32
CA TYR A 193 -6.50 0.43 10.73
C TYR A 193 -6.97 1.28 9.54
N PHE A 194 -6.46 1.01 8.34
CA PHE A 194 -6.84 1.68 7.10
C PHE A 194 -6.81 0.69 5.94
N ALA A 195 -7.75 0.84 5.02
CA ALA A 195 -7.79 0.12 3.76
C ALA A 195 -8.33 1.03 2.65
N ALA A 196 -7.78 0.91 1.46
CA ALA A 196 -8.27 1.57 0.25
C ALA A 196 -8.05 0.69 -0.97
N GLN A 197 -9.02 0.63 -1.87
CA GLN A 197 -8.88 0.02 -3.18
C GLN A 197 -8.82 1.12 -4.23
N ILE A 198 -7.81 1.09 -5.07
CA ILE A 198 -7.56 2.05 -6.13
C ILE A 198 -7.80 1.37 -7.46
N SER A 199 -8.85 1.77 -8.15
CA SER A 199 -9.21 1.32 -9.51
C SER A 199 -9.16 2.46 -10.53
N ASP A 200 -9.30 3.70 -10.05
CA ASP A 200 -9.22 4.92 -10.86
C ASP A 200 -8.06 5.79 -10.39
N ILE A 201 -6.94 5.71 -11.12
CA ILE A 201 -5.73 6.44 -10.75
C ILE A 201 -5.84 7.94 -11.01
N SER A 202 -6.76 8.39 -11.86
CA SER A 202 -6.96 9.81 -12.16
C SER A 202 -7.50 10.60 -10.97
N GLN A 203 -8.16 9.91 -10.02
CA GLN A 203 -8.67 10.50 -8.79
C GLN A 203 -7.58 10.72 -7.72
N VAL A 204 -6.43 10.11 -7.90
CA VAL A 204 -5.37 10.06 -6.89
C VAL A 204 -4.01 10.51 -7.40
N GLN A 205 -3.95 10.97 -8.65
CA GLN A 205 -2.72 11.50 -9.25
C GLN A 205 -3.07 12.56 -10.30
N GLU A 206 -2.39 13.72 -10.21
CA GLU A 206 -2.52 14.82 -11.19
C GLU A 206 -1.82 14.46 -12.51
N ASP A 207 -2.23 15.11 -13.62
CA ASP A 207 -1.65 14.98 -14.98
C ASP A 207 -1.84 13.60 -15.66
N VAL A 208 -2.65 12.73 -15.12
CA VAL A 208 -3.00 11.44 -15.74
C VAL A 208 -3.99 11.67 -16.90
N LYS A 209 -3.77 10.99 -18.02
CA LYS A 209 -4.65 11.04 -19.19
C LYS A 209 -5.38 9.72 -19.35
N GLU A 210 -6.69 9.80 -19.57
CA GLU A 210 -7.50 8.65 -20.00
C GLU A 210 -7.36 8.47 -21.53
N ASN A 211 -7.28 7.24 -21.97
CA ASN A 211 -7.17 6.85 -23.39
C ASN A 211 -8.54 6.79 -24.02
#